data_730d285d641efe2d2ae98cafe4f6c8f2
#
_entry.id   730d285d641efe2d2ae98cafe4f6c8f2
#
_cell.length_a   1.000
_cell.length_b   1.000
_cell.length_c   1.000
_cell.angle_alpha   90.00
_cell.angle_beta   90.00
_cell.angle_gamma   90.00
#
_symmetry.space_group_name_H-M   'P 1'
#
loop_
_entity.id
_entity.type
_entity.pdbx_description
1 polymer ?
#
loop_
_entity_poly.entity_id
_entity_poly.type
_entity_poly.pdbx_seq_one_letter_code
_entity_poly.pdbx_strand_id
1 'polypeptide(L)'
;CRLAQEAIQNQDEAVVLSVGHKGKEYFQRRGYTVAEEYKALEEIPRYAEVRKIGEELMHRYMSGEYRSIYVVYTSFINTLSQQAKLLKLYPLSQEDFESAEAKGKEALMNFEPSGEAVLGYVIRQYINAVLFGALMESAASEQGARMTAMDSATDTAQNIVDSLRLKYNRVRQSNITQELTEIINGSSAVD
;
A
#
# COMPACT_ATOMS: atom_id res chain seq x y z
N CYS A 1 -2.81 -7.59 -3.35
CA CYS A 1 -3.92 -8.40 -3.89
C CYS A 1 -3.49 -9.83 -4.29
N ARG A 2 -2.37 -10.03 -5.06
CA ARG A 2 -1.94 -11.39 -5.48
C ARG A 2 -1.68 -12.32 -4.30
N LEU A 3 -0.89 -11.89 -3.32
CA LEU A 3 -0.60 -12.68 -2.11
C LEU A 3 -1.88 -13.05 -1.35
N ALA A 4 -2.85 -12.13 -1.24
CA ALA A 4 -4.14 -12.42 -0.61
C ALA A 4 -4.93 -13.45 -1.42
N GLN A 5 -4.92 -13.37 -2.75
CA GLN A 5 -5.56 -14.35 -3.62
C GLN A 5 -4.94 -15.75 -3.47
N GLU A 6 -3.62 -15.87 -3.39
CA GLU A 6 -2.93 -17.13 -3.14
C GLU A 6 -3.29 -17.73 -1.76
N ALA A 7 -3.41 -16.88 -0.74
CA ALA A 7 -3.84 -17.31 0.58
C ALA A 7 -5.30 -17.82 0.60
N ILE A 8 -6.19 -17.18 -0.18
CA ILE A 8 -7.60 -17.57 -0.30
C ILE A 8 -7.77 -18.87 -1.06
N GLN A 9 -6.98 -19.12 -2.12
CA GLN A 9 -7.10 -20.33 -2.95
C GLN A 9 -6.93 -21.63 -2.15
N ASN A 10 -6.28 -21.57 -1.00
CA ASN A 10 -6.06 -22.72 -0.11
C ASN A 10 -7.16 -22.89 0.96
N GLN A 11 -8.22 -22.09 0.92
CA GLN A 11 -9.33 -22.11 1.88
C GLN A 11 -10.64 -22.43 1.18
N ASP A 12 -11.45 -23.30 1.77
CA ASP A 12 -12.75 -23.72 1.21
C ASP A 12 -13.78 -22.58 1.21
N GLU A 13 -13.75 -21.76 2.26
CA GLU A 13 -14.59 -20.56 2.37
C GLU A 13 -13.76 -19.39 2.88
N ALA A 14 -13.67 -18.34 2.08
CA ALA A 14 -12.97 -17.12 2.45
C ALA A 14 -13.78 -15.88 2.11
N VAL A 15 -13.81 -14.95 3.06
CA VAL A 15 -14.47 -13.65 2.94
C VAL A 15 -13.40 -12.57 2.95
N VAL A 16 -13.50 -11.63 2.03
CA VAL A 16 -12.58 -10.52 1.92
C VAL A 16 -13.18 -9.28 2.56
N LEU A 17 -12.45 -8.69 3.49
CA LEU A 17 -12.70 -7.36 4.02
C LEU A 17 -11.66 -6.42 3.39
N SER A 18 -12.13 -5.45 2.61
CA SER A 18 -11.22 -4.58 1.85
C SER A 18 -11.09 -3.22 2.52
N VAL A 19 -9.85 -2.80 2.72
CA VAL A 19 -9.53 -1.41 3.05
C VAL A 19 -9.17 -0.69 1.75
N GLY A 20 -10.06 0.20 1.31
CA GLY A 20 -9.93 0.95 0.06
C GLY A 20 -10.58 0.30 -1.16
N HIS A 21 -10.94 1.18 -2.10
CA HIS A 21 -11.74 0.83 -3.27
C HIS A 21 -11.05 -0.15 -4.24
N LYS A 22 -9.76 0.02 -4.49
CA LYS A 22 -9.01 -0.82 -5.45
C LYS A 22 -8.93 -2.29 -5.05
N GLY A 23 -8.83 -2.56 -3.74
CA GLY A 23 -8.87 -3.93 -3.21
C GLY A 23 -10.22 -4.58 -3.49
N LYS A 24 -11.31 -3.90 -3.17
CA LYS A 24 -12.67 -4.35 -3.45
C LYS A 24 -12.88 -4.67 -4.92
N GLU A 25 -12.57 -3.72 -5.80
CA GLU A 25 -12.73 -3.89 -7.25
C GLU A 25 -11.92 -5.08 -7.79
N TYR A 26 -10.69 -5.26 -7.30
CA TYR A 26 -9.83 -6.38 -7.68
C TYR A 26 -10.47 -7.74 -7.36
N PHE A 27 -11.01 -7.91 -6.16
CA PHE A 27 -11.60 -9.17 -5.71
C PHE A 27 -12.99 -9.41 -6.30
N GLN A 28 -13.82 -8.38 -6.42
CA GLN A 28 -15.14 -8.50 -7.06
C GLN A 28 -15.03 -8.92 -8.53
N ARG A 29 -14.10 -8.37 -9.31
CA ARG A 29 -13.87 -8.76 -10.71
C ARG A 29 -13.45 -10.22 -10.88
N ARG A 30 -12.94 -10.85 -9.80
CA ARG A 30 -12.53 -12.27 -9.80
C ARG A 30 -13.52 -13.20 -9.14
N GLY A 31 -14.71 -12.69 -8.80
CA GLY A 31 -15.79 -13.50 -8.24
C GLY A 31 -15.66 -13.85 -6.77
N TYR A 32 -14.75 -13.18 -6.04
CA TYR A 32 -14.64 -13.38 -4.59
C TYR A 32 -15.70 -12.56 -3.83
N THR A 33 -16.19 -13.12 -2.72
CA THR A 33 -17.13 -12.43 -1.84
C THR A 33 -16.40 -11.35 -1.05
N VAL A 34 -16.74 -10.09 -1.30
CA VAL A 34 -16.28 -8.94 -0.50
C VAL A 34 -17.42 -8.54 0.41
N ALA A 35 -17.31 -8.86 1.71
CA ALA A 35 -18.36 -8.58 2.68
C ALA A 35 -18.44 -7.10 3.02
N GLU A 36 -17.30 -6.45 3.21
CA GLU A 36 -17.25 -5.04 3.61
C GLU A 36 -16.13 -4.29 2.92
N GLU A 37 -16.38 -3.00 2.74
CA GLU A 37 -15.39 -2.04 2.29
C GLU A 37 -15.20 -0.98 3.39
N TYR A 38 -14.05 -1.04 4.05
CA TYR A 38 -13.62 0.11 4.86
C TYR A 38 -13.13 1.18 3.90
N LYS A 39 -13.86 2.30 3.83
CA LYS A 39 -13.47 3.44 2.96
C LYS A 39 -12.01 3.75 3.21
N ALA A 40 -11.29 4.00 2.13
CA ALA A 40 -9.87 4.35 2.23
C ALA A 40 -9.73 5.39 3.33
N LEU A 41 -9.04 4.99 4.40
CA LEU A 41 -8.66 5.92 5.44
C LEU A 41 -7.92 7.04 4.71
N GLU A 42 -8.29 8.28 4.94
CA GLU A 42 -7.62 9.46 4.38
C GLU A 42 -6.11 9.24 4.40
N GLU A 43 -5.33 9.94 3.61
CA GLU A 43 -3.89 9.74 3.37
C GLU A 43 -3.07 9.22 4.56
N ILE A 44 -3.51 9.51 5.79
CA ILE A 44 -2.93 9.01 7.05
C ILE A 44 -4.01 8.32 7.88
N PRO A 45 -3.92 6.98 8.10
CA PRO A 45 -4.86 6.26 8.95
C PRO A 45 -4.93 6.83 10.36
N ARG A 46 -6.15 7.04 10.87
CA ARG A 46 -6.35 7.50 12.24
C ARG A 46 -6.52 6.31 13.17
N TYR A 47 -5.77 6.27 14.25
CA TYR A 47 -5.82 5.15 15.22
C TYR A 47 -7.24 4.84 15.72
N ALA A 48 -8.07 5.87 15.96
CA ALA A 48 -9.43 5.69 16.43
C ALA A 48 -10.34 4.92 15.44
N GLU A 49 -10.11 5.06 14.14
CA GLU A 49 -10.84 4.34 13.09
C GLU A 49 -10.34 2.91 12.98
N VAL A 50 -9.04 2.72 13.03
CA VAL A 50 -8.41 1.39 13.01
C VAL A 50 -8.83 0.57 14.22
N ARG A 51 -8.93 1.20 15.40
CA ARG A 51 -9.43 0.55 16.62
C ARG A 51 -10.85 0.01 16.45
N LYS A 52 -11.74 0.75 15.78
CA LYS A 52 -13.11 0.26 15.50
C LYS A 52 -13.10 -0.99 14.65
N ILE A 53 -12.24 -1.01 13.61
CA ILE A 53 -12.05 -2.20 12.76
C ILE A 53 -11.53 -3.38 13.60
N GLY A 54 -10.53 -3.14 14.45
CA GLY A 54 -9.97 -4.18 15.32
C GLY A 54 -10.99 -4.73 16.31
N GLU A 55 -11.84 -3.88 16.91
CA GLU A 55 -12.92 -4.27 17.81
C GLU A 55 -13.98 -5.10 17.07
N GLU A 56 -14.33 -4.72 15.86
CA GLU A 56 -15.27 -5.44 15.00
C GLU A 56 -14.73 -6.84 14.61
N LEU A 57 -13.48 -6.93 14.15
CA LEU A 57 -12.84 -8.20 13.81
C LEU A 57 -12.77 -9.13 15.02
N MET A 58 -12.44 -8.59 16.20
CA MET A 58 -12.44 -9.36 17.43
C MET A 58 -13.83 -9.89 17.76
N HIS A 59 -14.86 -9.07 17.64
CA HIS A 59 -16.24 -9.49 17.91
C HIS A 59 -16.67 -10.62 16.97
N ARG A 60 -16.40 -10.53 15.66
CA ARG A 60 -16.73 -11.56 14.66
C ARG A 60 -15.94 -12.88 14.91
N TYR A 61 -14.69 -12.77 15.33
CA TYR A 61 -13.92 -13.94 15.73
C TYR A 61 -14.49 -14.62 16.97
N MET A 62 -14.83 -13.83 18.01
CA MET A 62 -15.39 -14.37 19.28
C MET A 62 -16.80 -14.93 19.11
N SER A 63 -17.59 -14.39 18.16
CA SER A 63 -18.92 -14.94 17.82
C SER A 63 -18.86 -16.26 17.03
N GLY A 64 -17.65 -16.66 16.59
CA GLY A 64 -17.47 -17.86 15.76
C GLY A 64 -17.83 -17.70 14.28
N GLU A 65 -18.08 -16.47 13.84
CA GLU A 65 -18.33 -16.16 12.43
C GLU A 65 -17.11 -16.46 11.55
N TYR A 66 -15.91 -16.16 12.07
CA TYR A 66 -14.65 -16.47 11.40
C TYR A 66 -13.77 -17.39 12.25
N ARG A 67 -13.24 -18.44 11.61
CA ARG A 67 -12.30 -19.37 12.23
C ARG A 67 -10.89 -18.81 12.36
N SER A 68 -10.48 -17.98 11.40
CA SER A 68 -9.17 -17.33 11.38
C SER A 68 -9.25 -16.01 10.63
N ILE A 69 -8.43 -15.04 11.03
CA ILE A 69 -8.36 -13.71 10.41
C ILE A 69 -6.91 -13.45 10.05
N TYR A 70 -6.70 -13.04 8.80
CA TYR A 70 -5.40 -12.67 8.26
C TYR A 70 -5.43 -11.24 7.74
N VAL A 71 -4.32 -10.55 7.87
CA VAL A 71 -4.09 -9.24 7.25
C VAL A 71 -3.04 -9.37 6.16
N VAL A 72 -3.37 -8.88 4.98
CA VAL A 72 -2.41 -8.74 3.88
C VAL A 72 -2.15 -7.27 3.66
N TYR A 73 -0.91 -6.88 3.79
CA TYR A 73 -0.49 -5.48 3.68
C TYR A 73 0.83 -5.35 2.93
N THR A 74 1.19 -4.13 2.58
CA THR A 74 2.47 -3.84 1.94
C THR A 74 3.43 -3.26 2.98
N SER A 75 4.47 -4.03 3.31
CA SER A 75 5.52 -3.59 4.22
C SER A 75 6.46 -2.63 3.49
N PHE A 76 6.72 -1.50 4.11
CA PHE A 76 7.63 -0.48 3.62
C PHE A 76 9.08 -0.80 4.02
N ILE A 77 9.95 -1.03 3.05
CA ILE A 77 11.39 -1.22 3.28
C ILE A 77 12.13 0.08 2.98
N ASN A 78 11.88 0.64 1.80
CA ASN A 78 12.36 1.94 1.36
C ASN A 78 11.50 2.44 0.19
N THR A 79 11.75 3.64 -0.32
CA THR A 79 10.98 4.24 -1.42
C THR A 79 11.00 3.44 -2.72
N LEU A 80 12.05 2.66 -2.96
CA LEU A 80 12.22 1.84 -4.16
C LEU A 80 11.74 0.39 -3.97
N SER A 81 11.66 -0.10 -2.72
CA SER A 81 11.38 -1.50 -2.42
C SER A 81 10.27 -1.62 -1.38
N GLN A 82 9.20 -2.29 -1.76
CA GLN A 82 8.10 -2.62 -0.89
C GLN A 82 7.81 -4.13 -1.03
N GLN A 83 7.35 -4.74 0.05
CA GLN A 83 7.07 -6.17 0.09
C GLN A 83 5.66 -6.44 0.61
N ALA A 84 4.89 -7.24 -0.14
CA ALA A 84 3.61 -7.75 0.36
C ALA A 84 3.86 -8.78 1.46
N LYS A 85 3.16 -8.62 2.60
CA LYS A 85 3.20 -9.55 3.74
C LYS A 85 1.82 -10.05 4.08
N LEU A 86 1.77 -11.29 4.53
CA LEU A 86 0.61 -11.94 5.13
C LEU A 86 0.89 -12.13 6.61
N LEU A 87 -0.01 -11.64 7.44
CA LEU A 87 0.08 -11.77 8.89
C LEU A 87 -1.21 -12.38 9.42
N LYS A 88 -1.09 -13.40 10.26
CA LYS A 88 -2.22 -13.99 10.98
C LYS A 88 -2.55 -13.14 12.19
N LEU A 89 -3.80 -12.68 12.30
CA LEU A 89 -4.28 -11.91 13.44
C LEU A 89 -4.97 -12.81 14.49
N TYR A 90 -5.76 -13.77 14.04
CA TYR A 90 -6.49 -14.70 14.88
C TYR A 90 -6.47 -16.11 14.26
N PRO A 91 -6.40 -17.19 15.09
CA PRO A 91 -6.01 -17.17 16.49
C PRO A 91 -4.54 -16.77 16.67
N LEU A 92 -4.23 -16.14 17.78
CA LEU A 92 -2.85 -15.94 18.22
C LEU A 92 -2.31 -17.29 18.71
N SER A 93 -1.12 -17.67 18.24
CA SER A 93 -0.42 -18.86 18.70
C SER A 93 0.69 -18.48 19.69
N GLN A 94 1.08 -19.42 20.52
CA GLN A 94 2.19 -19.20 21.45
C GLN A 94 3.50 -18.93 20.70
N GLU A 95 3.67 -19.54 19.53
CA GLU A 95 4.81 -19.34 18.64
C GLU A 95 4.97 -17.88 18.16
N ASP A 96 3.85 -17.14 18.04
CA ASP A 96 3.87 -15.73 17.65
C ASP A 96 4.55 -14.84 18.72
N PHE A 97 4.67 -15.32 19.96
CA PHE A 97 5.27 -14.63 21.09
C PHE A 97 6.64 -15.19 21.50
N GLU A 98 7.00 -16.39 21.11
CA GLU A 98 8.26 -17.03 21.47
C GLU A 98 9.50 -16.39 20.83
N SER A 99 9.32 -15.65 19.74
CA SER A 99 10.39 -14.86 19.10
C SER A 99 10.84 -13.66 19.96
N ALA A 100 10.06 -13.25 20.93
CA ALA A 100 10.47 -12.30 21.96
C ALA A 100 11.17 -13.09 23.06
N GLU A 101 12.48 -13.36 22.92
CA GLU A 101 13.29 -13.95 23.99
C GLU A 101 12.99 -13.24 25.33
N ALA A 102 12.25 -13.91 26.18
CA ALA A 102 12.04 -13.49 27.55
C ALA A 102 13.36 -13.65 28.33
N LYS A 103 14.32 -12.75 28.04
CA LYS A 103 15.54 -12.57 28.86
C LYS A 103 15.21 -11.83 30.16
N GLY A 104 14.14 -12.20 30.83
CA GLY A 104 13.76 -11.63 32.12
C GLY A 104 13.69 -12.71 33.18
N LYS A 105 14.27 -12.44 34.36
CA LYS A 105 13.95 -13.20 35.55
C LYS A 105 12.43 -13.15 35.72
N GLU A 106 11.81 -14.33 36.02
CA GLU A 106 10.42 -14.36 36.44
C GLU A 106 10.20 -13.43 37.61
N ALA A 107 9.73 -12.23 37.33
CA ALA A 107 9.30 -11.31 38.35
C ALA A 107 7.90 -11.73 38.78
N LEU A 108 7.70 -11.94 40.05
CA LEU A 108 6.37 -12.12 40.63
C LEU A 108 5.61 -10.81 40.41
N MET A 109 4.80 -10.79 39.34
CA MET A 109 3.92 -9.66 39.02
C MET A 109 2.52 -9.98 39.56
N ASN A 110 1.99 -9.09 40.38
CA ASN A 110 0.59 -9.09 40.75
C ASN A 110 -0.22 -8.39 39.65
N PHE A 111 -1.18 -9.08 39.07
CA PHE A 111 -2.07 -8.52 38.05
C PHE A 111 -3.39 -8.08 38.71
N GLU A 112 -3.78 -6.84 38.50
CA GLU A 112 -5.06 -6.30 38.95
C GLU A 112 -5.91 -5.93 37.73
N PRO A 113 -7.22 -6.31 37.66
CA PRO A 113 -7.98 -7.09 38.64
C PRO A 113 -7.70 -8.62 38.59
N SER A 114 -7.25 -9.16 37.45
CA SER A 114 -6.86 -10.56 37.27
C SER A 114 -5.93 -10.71 36.07
N GLY A 115 -5.16 -11.79 36.03
CA GLY A 115 -4.27 -12.10 34.90
C GLY A 115 -5.02 -12.21 33.56
N GLU A 116 -6.19 -12.84 33.56
CA GLU A 116 -7.03 -12.96 32.36
C GLU A 116 -7.55 -11.61 31.84
N ALA A 117 -7.99 -10.72 32.74
CA ALA A 117 -8.46 -9.39 32.36
C ALA A 117 -7.34 -8.54 31.75
N VAL A 118 -6.16 -8.61 32.35
CA VAL A 118 -4.97 -7.91 31.84
C VAL A 118 -4.55 -8.49 30.49
N LEU A 119 -4.51 -9.82 30.35
CA LEU A 119 -4.17 -10.47 29.09
C LEU A 119 -5.15 -10.10 27.98
N GLY A 120 -6.46 -10.15 28.25
CA GLY A 120 -7.49 -9.75 27.29
C GLY A 120 -7.35 -8.29 26.84
N TYR A 121 -6.95 -7.39 27.75
CA TYR A 121 -6.67 -6.00 27.40
C TYR A 121 -5.42 -5.88 26.53
N VAL A 122 -4.32 -6.56 26.89
CA VAL A 122 -3.06 -6.53 26.16
C VAL A 122 -3.23 -7.09 24.74
N ILE A 123 -3.91 -8.22 24.59
CA ILE A 123 -4.19 -8.82 23.28
C ILE A 123 -4.97 -7.84 22.39
N ARG A 124 -5.99 -7.17 22.94
CA ARG A 124 -6.75 -6.17 22.19
C ARG A 124 -5.87 -5.01 21.71
N GLN A 125 -5.02 -4.50 22.58
CA GLN A 125 -4.09 -3.42 22.23
C GLN A 125 -3.05 -3.89 21.20
N TYR A 126 -2.54 -5.10 21.34
CA TYR A 126 -1.61 -5.69 20.39
C TYR A 126 -2.23 -5.77 18.98
N ILE A 127 -3.44 -6.34 18.85
CA ILE A 127 -4.13 -6.43 17.55
C ILE A 127 -4.37 -5.05 16.94
N ASN A 128 -4.81 -4.07 17.72
CA ASN A 128 -5.02 -2.72 17.24
C ASN A 128 -3.70 -2.07 16.78
N ALA A 129 -2.61 -2.29 17.50
CA ALA A 129 -1.29 -1.78 17.14
C ALA A 129 -0.76 -2.42 15.85
N VAL A 130 -0.93 -3.73 15.70
CA VAL A 130 -0.55 -4.48 14.49
C VAL A 130 -1.35 -4.00 13.27
N LEU A 131 -2.67 -3.87 13.40
CA LEU A 131 -3.52 -3.34 12.32
C LEU A 131 -3.12 -1.91 11.94
N PHE A 132 -2.91 -1.06 12.93
CA PHE A 132 -2.49 0.32 12.69
C PHE A 132 -1.12 0.37 12.00
N GLY A 133 -0.15 -0.42 12.46
CA GLY A 133 1.17 -0.54 11.84
C GLY A 133 1.08 -1.01 10.39
N ALA A 134 0.29 -2.04 10.11
CA ALA A 134 0.09 -2.57 8.75
C ALA A 134 -0.52 -1.53 7.80
N LEU A 135 -1.49 -0.74 8.27
CA LEU A 135 -2.10 0.33 7.48
C LEU A 135 -1.12 1.49 7.24
N MET A 136 -0.35 1.87 8.27
CA MET A 136 0.68 2.91 8.14
C MET A 136 1.80 2.50 7.18
N GLU A 137 2.28 1.26 7.25
CA GLU A 137 3.27 0.72 6.30
C GLU A 137 2.72 0.70 4.87
N SER A 138 1.46 0.32 4.69
CA SER A 138 0.81 0.33 3.37
C SER A 138 0.66 1.75 2.83
N ALA A 139 0.26 2.71 3.65
CA ALA A 139 0.16 4.12 3.26
C ALA A 139 1.54 4.70 2.90
N ALA A 140 2.56 4.43 3.71
CA ALA A 140 3.94 4.85 3.44
C ALA A 140 4.47 4.23 2.12
N SER A 141 4.16 2.94 1.88
CA SER A 141 4.54 2.24 0.65
C SER A 141 3.87 2.84 -0.58
N GLU A 142 2.61 3.21 -0.48
CA GLU A 142 1.89 3.88 -1.57
C GLU A 142 2.48 5.25 -1.88
N GLN A 143 2.76 6.06 -0.85
CA GLN A 143 3.38 7.38 -1.05
C GLN A 143 4.79 7.27 -1.61
N GLY A 144 5.60 6.32 -1.13
CA GLY A 144 6.94 6.07 -1.66
C GLY A 144 6.92 5.66 -3.14
N ALA A 145 6.05 4.73 -3.51
CA ALA A 145 5.87 4.32 -4.91
C ALA A 145 5.38 5.46 -5.79
N ARG A 146 4.46 6.28 -5.28
CA ARG A 146 3.95 7.48 -5.99
C ARG A 146 5.06 8.49 -6.23
N MET A 147 5.87 8.79 -5.21
CA MET A 147 7.03 9.70 -5.33
C MET A 147 7.98 9.21 -6.43
N THR A 148 8.41 7.96 -6.37
CA THR A 148 9.32 7.38 -7.38
C THR A 148 8.74 7.43 -8.80
N ALA A 149 7.43 7.15 -8.94
CA ALA A 149 6.75 7.23 -10.22
C ALA A 149 6.68 8.67 -10.76
N MET A 150 6.44 9.65 -9.88
CA MET A 150 6.43 11.07 -10.25
C MET A 150 7.81 11.58 -10.67
N ASP A 151 8.86 11.20 -9.95
CA ASP A 151 10.25 11.56 -10.30
C ASP A 151 10.60 11.00 -11.69
N SER A 152 10.33 9.72 -11.95
CA SER A 152 10.56 9.11 -13.26
C SER A 152 9.74 9.76 -14.38
N ALA A 153 8.49 10.15 -14.10
CA ALA A 153 7.65 10.88 -15.05
C ALA A 153 8.21 12.28 -15.37
N THR A 154 8.73 12.97 -14.35
CA THR A 154 9.36 14.29 -14.50
C THR A 154 10.61 14.22 -15.37
N ASP A 155 11.50 13.25 -15.11
CA ASP A 155 12.69 13.02 -15.92
C ASP A 155 12.35 12.70 -17.39
N THR A 156 11.33 11.86 -17.58
CA THR A 156 10.84 11.54 -18.93
C THR A 156 10.31 12.78 -19.66
N ALA A 157 9.52 13.59 -18.96
CA ALA A 157 8.99 14.84 -19.51
C ALA A 157 10.12 15.80 -19.89
N GLN A 158 11.16 15.94 -19.06
CA GLN A 158 12.32 16.77 -19.36
C GLN A 158 13.04 16.30 -20.62
N ASN A 159 13.29 15.00 -20.75
CA ASN A 159 13.91 14.42 -21.95
C ASN A 159 13.10 14.69 -23.22
N ILE A 160 11.76 14.61 -23.14
CA ILE A 160 10.87 14.95 -24.25
C ILE A 160 11.00 16.43 -24.61
N VAL A 161 10.99 17.34 -23.62
CA VAL A 161 11.15 18.78 -23.85
C VAL A 161 12.47 19.08 -24.56
N ASP A 162 13.56 18.50 -24.12
CA ASP A 162 14.88 18.72 -24.70
C ASP A 162 14.96 18.19 -26.16
N SER A 163 14.37 17.02 -26.42
CA SER A 163 14.28 16.47 -27.77
C SER A 163 13.46 17.35 -28.70
N LEU A 164 12.33 17.89 -28.20
CA LEU A 164 11.50 18.83 -28.98
C LEU A 164 12.19 20.15 -29.24
N ARG A 165 12.96 20.68 -28.28
CA ARG A 165 13.77 21.89 -28.47
C ARG A 165 14.81 21.70 -29.58
N LEU A 166 15.50 20.58 -29.58
CA LEU A 166 16.47 20.25 -30.65
C LEU A 166 15.77 20.19 -32.03
N LYS A 167 14.63 19.48 -32.09
CA LYS A 167 13.86 19.37 -33.33
C LYS A 167 13.35 20.72 -33.80
N TYR A 168 12.83 21.52 -32.91
CA TYR A 168 12.36 22.90 -33.20
C TYR A 168 13.50 23.76 -33.77
N ASN A 169 14.66 23.77 -33.13
CA ASN A 169 15.81 24.53 -33.57
C ASN A 169 16.29 24.10 -34.98
N ARG A 170 16.29 22.77 -35.25
CA ARG A 170 16.64 22.24 -36.58
C ARG A 170 15.67 22.72 -37.66
N VAL A 171 14.34 22.61 -37.38
CA VAL A 171 13.33 23.08 -38.33
C VAL A 171 13.42 24.57 -38.54
N ARG A 172 13.62 25.36 -37.48
CA ARG A 172 13.79 26.83 -37.58
C ARG A 172 14.99 27.19 -38.44
N GLN A 173 16.16 26.51 -38.23
CA GLN A 173 17.34 26.77 -39.07
C GLN A 173 17.11 26.36 -40.52
N SER A 174 16.42 25.24 -40.77
CA SER A 174 16.06 24.84 -42.14
C SER A 174 15.19 25.86 -42.83
N ASN A 175 14.15 26.39 -42.16
CA ASN A 175 13.26 27.39 -42.71
C ASN A 175 14.02 28.69 -43.01
N ILE A 176 14.86 29.16 -42.07
CA ILE A 176 15.69 30.36 -42.30
C ILE A 176 16.61 30.17 -43.50
N THR A 177 17.25 29.01 -43.63
CA THR A 177 18.13 28.72 -44.76
C THR A 177 17.35 28.68 -46.06
N GLN A 178 16.17 28.09 -46.08
CA GLN A 178 15.30 28.06 -47.24
C GLN A 178 14.87 29.47 -47.66
N GLU A 179 14.41 30.29 -46.73
CA GLU A 179 14.02 31.68 -47.00
C GLU A 179 15.18 32.50 -47.57
N LEU A 180 16.39 32.36 -46.99
CA LEU A 180 17.58 33.02 -47.51
C LEU A 180 17.93 32.56 -48.94
N THR A 181 17.82 31.25 -49.20
CA THR A 181 18.09 30.69 -50.54
C THR A 181 17.07 31.22 -51.57
N GLU A 182 15.80 31.30 -51.20
CA GLU A 182 14.73 31.87 -52.06
C GLU A 182 14.98 33.34 -52.37
N ILE A 183 15.42 34.15 -51.39
CA ILE A 183 15.75 35.56 -51.58
C ILE A 183 16.94 35.71 -52.54
N ILE A 184 18.01 34.91 -52.34
CA ILE A 184 19.20 34.96 -53.19
C ILE A 184 18.87 34.56 -54.64
N ASN A 185 18.09 33.49 -54.81
CA ASN A 185 17.68 33.01 -56.13
C ASN A 185 16.74 34.02 -56.82
N GLY A 186 15.85 34.67 -56.06
CA GLY A 186 14.97 35.74 -56.58
C GLY A 186 15.74 36.99 -57.02
N SER A 187 16.78 37.37 -56.28
CA SER A 187 17.63 38.50 -56.67
C SER A 187 18.47 38.20 -57.93
N SER A 188 18.98 36.99 -58.09
CA SER A 188 19.77 36.52 -59.24
C SER A 188 18.92 36.37 -60.52
N ALA A 189 17.59 36.33 -60.40
CA ALA A 189 16.68 36.22 -61.55
C ALA A 189 16.19 37.60 -62.10
N VAL A 190 16.56 38.67 -61.43
CA VAL A 190 16.16 40.06 -61.78
C VAL A 190 17.31 40.82 -62.48
N ASP A 191 18.53 40.30 -62.37
CA ASP A 191 19.71 40.76 -63.15
C ASP A 191 19.81 39.98 -64.47
#